data_b344a89f94b5ad51c0eab79ca00fc1c0
#
_entry.id   b344a89f94b5ad51c0eab79ca00fc1c0
#
_cell.length_a   1.000
_cell.length_b   1.000
_cell.length_c   1.000
_cell.angle_alpha   90.00
_cell.angle_beta   90.00
_cell.angle_gamma   90.00
#
_symmetry.space_group_name_H-M   'P 1'
#
loop_
_entity.id
_entity.type
_entity.pdbx_description
1 polymer ?
#
loop_
_entity_poly.entity_id
_entity_poly.type
_entity_poly.pdbx_seq_one_letter_code
_entity_poly.pdbx_strand_id
1 'polypeptide(L)'
;MGKLQDSSRMEAFSDGVFGVAVTLIILDIRVPHIGEGRDGNVLWRSLLELWPSFLALVLSFVTVFIMWMNHHVMFKCLRGIDARIAIANGLVLLLIMMVPFPTALVAEYLTSPSASTACAVYSALFILVNAAFILLWHSATKNGRMLKPEVSPEFVNSITKTLYIGLSVYVIATIVAFLLPALSILVCSALWILWGRMAFVHFVPRNPKDDTKGSEIGPHEG
;
A
#
# COMPACT_ATOMS: atom_id res chain seq x y z
N MET A 1 -22.50 6.08 26.20
CA MET A 1 -21.25 5.41 25.83
C MET A 1 -21.60 4.31 24.84
N GLY A 2 -21.34 4.50 23.53
CA GLY A 2 -21.60 3.46 22.51
C GLY A 2 -20.73 2.24 22.79
N LYS A 3 -21.31 1.03 22.68
CA LYS A 3 -20.55 -0.22 22.72
C LYS A 3 -19.49 -0.18 21.62
N LEU A 4 -18.21 -0.37 21.98
CA LEU A 4 -17.14 -0.60 21.02
C LEU A 4 -17.48 -1.88 20.24
N GLN A 5 -17.47 -1.81 18.91
CA GLN A 5 -17.65 -2.98 18.08
C GLN A 5 -16.31 -3.73 17.99
N ASP A 6 -16.37 -5.03 17.86
CA ASP A 6 -15.20 -5.88 17.67
C ASP A 6 -14.51 -5.52 16.33
N SER A 7 -13.18 -5.30 16.39
CA SER A 7 -12.37 -4.97 15.22
C SER A 7 -12.23 -6.14 14.25
N SER A 8 -12.36 -7.39 14.73
CA SER A 8 -12.11 -8.60 13.95
C SER A 8 -13.02 -8.74 12.71
N ARG A 9 -14.30 -8.38 12.83
CA ARG A 9 -15.24 -8.43 11.69
C ARG A 9 -14.90 -7.40 10.61
N MET A 10 -14.48 -6.20 11.02
CA MET A 10 -14.09 -5.15 10.08
C MET A 10 -12.77 -5.52 9.41
N GLU A 11 -11.82 -6.07 10.16
CA GLU A 11 -10.54 -6.56 9.65
C GLU A 11 -10.78 -7.66 8.60
N ALA A 12 -11.59 -8.68 8.91
CA ALA A 12 -11.94 -9.74 7.97
C ALA A 12 -12.64 -9.23 6.70
N PHE A 13 -13.53 -8.24 6.81
CA PHE A 13 -14.16 -7.60 5.67
C PHE A 13 -13.12 -6.84 4.83
N SER A 14 -12.21 -6.11 5.47
CA SER A 14 -11.14 -5.38 4.79
C SER A 14 -10.20 -6.33 4.06
N ASP A 15 -9.80 -7.44 4.68
CA ASP A 15 -8.95 -8.46 4.07
C ASP A 15 -9.59 -9.04 2.80
N GLY A 16 -10.91 -9.28 2.84
CA GLY A 16 -11.67 -9.70 1.66
C GLY A 16 -11.61 -8.67 0.53
N VAL A 17 -11.77 -7.38 0.83
CA VAL A 17 -11.72 -6.30 -0.18
C VAL A 17 -10.30 -6.16 -0.77
N PHE A 18 -9.24 -6.22 0.06
CA PHE A 18 -7.87 -6.22 -0.42
C PHE A 18 -7.58 -7.42 -1.33
N GLY A 19 -8.04 -8.62 -0.95
CA GLY A 19 -7.90 -9.84 -1.75
C GLY A 19 -8.57 -9.70 -3.13
N VAL A 20 -9.79 -9.17 -3.19
CA VAL A 20 -10.50 -8.90 -4.44
C VAL A 20 -9.75 -7.86 -5.28
N ALA A 21 -9.32 -6.74 -4.69
CA ALA A 21 -8.59 -5.70 -5.41
C ALA A 21 -7.32 -6.24 -6.07
N VAL A 22 -6.54 -7.06 -5.35
CA VAL A 22 -5.31 -7.70 -5.86
C VAL A 22 -5.61 -8.65 -7.01
N THR A 23 -6.68 -9.44 -6.92
CA THR A 23 -7.03 -10.41 -7.97
C THR A 23 -7.60 -9.76 -9.23
N LEU A 24 -8.24 -8.59 -9.11
CA LEU A 24 -8.78 -7.88 -10.27
C LEU A 24 -7.69 -7.27 -11.17
N ILE A 25 -6.51 -6.97 -10.63
CA ILE A 25 -5.41 -6.35 -11.41
C ILE A 25 -4.98 -7.23 -12.60
N ILE A 26 -5.03 -8.57 -12.47
CA ILE A 26 -4.65 -9.50 -13.55
C ILE A 26 -5.61 -9.42 -14.75
N LEU A 27 -6.85 -9.01 -14.54
CA LEU A 27 -7.86 -8.95 -15.60
C LEU A 27 -7.57 -7.86 -16.65
N ASP A 28 -6.69 -6.90 -16.33
CA ASP A 28 -6.27 -5.85 -17.26
C ASP A 28 -5.27 -6.37 -18.31
N ILE A 29 -4.69 -7.57 -18.12
CA ILE A 29 -3.81 -8.22 -19.11
C ILE A 29 -4.66 -8.92 -20.16
N ARG A 30 -4.71 -8.33 -21.35
CA ARG A 30 -5.47 -8.89 -22.48
C ARG A 30 -4.62 -9.88 -23.28
N VAL A 31 -5.21 -11.03 -23.60
CA VAL A 31 -4.57 -12.00 -24.48
C VAL A 31 -4.45 -11.40 -25.90
N PRO A 32 -3.24 -11.42 -26.52
CA PRO A 32 -3.07 -10.91 -27.88
C PRO A 32 -3.92 -11.70 -28.88
N HIS A 33 -4.68 -10.99 -29.70
CA HIS A 33 -5.41 -11.60 -30.81
C HIS A 33 -4.54 -11.61 -32.09
N ILE A 34 -4.01 -12.75 -32.44
CA ILE A 34 -3.33 -12.98 -33.72
C ILE A 34 -4.30 -13.61 -34.71
N GLY A 35 -4.36 -13.04 -35.97
CA GLY A 35 -5.18 -13.59 -37.02
C GLY A 35 -4.74 -15.01 -37.41
N GLU A 36 -5.68 -15.81 -37.89
CA GLU A 36 -5.44 -17.21 -38.33
C GLU A 36 -4.29 -17.30 -39.33
N GLY A 37 -3.45 -18.33 -39.22
CA GLY A 37 -2.39 -18.66 -40.17
C GLY A 37 -1.07 -17.88 -40.00
N ARG A 38 -0.84 -17.20 -38.88
CA ARG A 38 0.44 -16.53 -38.59
C ARG A 38 1.40 -17.43 -37.81
N ASP A 39 2.71 -17.30 -38.13
CA ASP A 39 3.78 -18.06 -37.50
C ASP A 39 3.84 -17.84 -36.00
N GLY A 40 4.29 -18.85 -35.22
CA GLY A 40 4.49 -18.78 -33.78
C GLY A 40 5.38 -17.60 -33.30
N ASN A 41 6.24 -17.10 -34.17
CA ASN A 41 7.06 -15.92 -33.91
C ASN A 41 6.23 -14.64 -33.71
N VAL A 42 5.05 -14.53 -34.33
CA VAL A 42 4.15 -13.37 -34.16
C VAL A 42 3.54 -13.37 -32.76
N LEU A 43 3.08 -14.54 -32.29
CA LEU A 43 2.56 -14.66 -30.93
C LEU A 43 3.63 -14.30 -29.89
N TRP A 44 4.86 -14.80 -30.08
CA TRP A 44 5.95 -14.51 -29.15
C TRP A 44 6.28 -13.02 -29.09
N ARG A 45 6.33 -12.32 -30.22
CA ARG A 45 6.52 -10.86 -30.25
C ARG A 45 5.38 -10.13 -29.54
N SER A 46 4.13 -10.49 -29.83
CA SER A 46 2.97 -9.88 -29.17
C SER A 46 2.97 -10.10 -27.67
N LEU A 47 3.44 -11.26 -27.18
CA LEU A 47 3.60 -11.49 -25.75
C LEU A 47 4.70 -10.62 -25.13
N LEU A 48 5.82 -10.43 -25.84
CA LEU A 48 6.88 -9.53 -25.37
C LEU A 48 6.42 -8.07 -25.33
N GLU A 49 5.55 -7.64 -26.24
CA GLU A 49 4.97 -6.29 -26.26
C GLU A 49 4.05 -6.03 -25.05
N LEU A 50 3.56 -7.05 -24.36
CA LEU A 50 2.78 -6.91 -23.13
C LEU A 50 3.62 -6.58 -21.87
N TRP A 51 4.94 -6.41 -21.99
CA TRP A 51 5.80 -6.12 -20.83
C TRP A 51 5.32 -4.95 -19.97
N PRO A 52 4.72 -3.84 -20.50
CA PRO A 52 4.22 -2.76 -19.63
C PRO A 52 3.04 -3.21 -18.76
N SER A 53 2.17 -4.08 -19.28
CA SER A 53 1.04 -4.65 -18.53
C SER A 53 1.52 -5.54 -17.40
N PHE A 54 2.53 -6.40 -17.65
CA PHE A 54 3.15 -7.21 -16.59
C PHE A 54 3.88 -6.36 -15.56
N LEU A 55 4.58 -5.32 -15.99
CA LEU A 55 5.21 -4.38 -15.08
C LEU A 55 4.17 -3.70 -14.18
N ALA A 56 3.09 -3.17 -14.75
CA ALA A 56 2.01 -2.53 -14.02
C ALA A 56 1.32 -3.50 -13.04
N LEU A 57 1.10 -4.77 -13.46
CA LEU A 57 0.58 -5.82 -12.58
C LEU A 57 1.47 -6.00 -11.34
N VAL A 58 2.78 -6.21 -11.55
CA VAL A 58 3.73 -6.43 -10.44
C VAL A 58 3.80 -5.22 -9.52
N LEU A 59 3.90 -4.02 -10.11
CA LEU A 59 3.95 -2.76 -9.35
C LEU A 59 2.72 -2.62 -8.45
N SER A 60 1.53 -2.79 -9.01
CA SER A 60 0.29 -2.61 -8.26
C SER A 60 0.03 -3.73 -7.26
N PHE A 61 0.33 -4.99 -7.63
CA PHE A 61 0.24 -6.11 -6.70
C PHE A 61 1.09 -5.87 -5.46
N VAL A 62 2.38 -5.56 -5.64
CA VAL A 62 3.30 -5.31 -4.52
C VAL A 62 2.83 -4.11 -3.69
N THR A 63 2.38 -3.04 -4.35
CA THR A 63 1.88 -1.85 -3.65
C THR A 63 0.66 -2.16 -2.79
N VAL A 64 -0.36 -2.82 -3.35
CA VAL A 64 -1.58 -3.17 -2.62
C VAL A 64 -1.29 -4.18 -1.51
N PHE A 65 -0.40 -5.14 -1.76
CA PHE A 65 0.03 -6.12 -0.75
C PHE A 65 0.71 -5.44 0.45
N ILE A 66 1.63 -4.51 0.19
CA ILE A 66 2.27 -3.72 1.27
C ILE A 66 1.24 -2.86 2.00
N MET A 67 0.29 -2.27 1.30
CA MET A 67 -0.81 -1.51 1.93
C MET A 67 -1.66 -2.38 2.83
N TRP A 68 -1.99 -3.59 2.40
CA TRP A 68 -2.67 -4.58 3.23
C TRP A 68 -1.89 -4.90 4.51
N MET A 69 -0.58 -5.16 4.40
CA MET A 69 0.26 -5.41 5.57
C MET A 69 0.23 -4.24 6.56
N ASN A 70 0.34 -3.01 6.08
CA ASN A 70 0.29 -1.81 6.93
C ASN A 70 -1.11 -1.60 7.56
N HIS A 71 -2.18 -1.87 6.80
CA HIS A 71 -3.55 -1.85 7.30
C HIS A 71 -3.72 -2.84 8.45
N HIS A 72 -3.26 -4.07 8.28
CA HIS A 72 -3.31 -5.12 9.30
C HIS A 72 -2.53 -4.71 10.58
N VAL A 73 -1.32 -4.12 10.44
CA VAL A 73 -0.57 -3.58 11.58
C VAL A 73 -1.36 -2.50 12.33
N MET A 74 -2.01 -1.56 11.60
CA MET A 74 -2.84 -0.53 12.21
C MET A 74 -4.03 -1.13 12.97
N PHE A 75 -4.73 -2.10 12.39
CA PHE A 75 -5.88 -2.75 13.01
C PHE A 75 -5.49 -3.55 14.25
N LYS A 76 -4.32 -4.19 14.26
CA LYS A 76 -3.78 -4.87 15.45
C LYS A 76 -3.57 -3.94 16.65
N CYS A 77 -3.37 -2.64 16.41
CA CYS A 77 -3.24 -1.63 17.47
C CYS A 77 -4.59 -1.26 18.09
N LEU A 78 -5.71 -1.60 17.43
CA LEU A 78 -7.04 -1.20 17.88
C LEU A 78 -7.61 -2.20 18.89
N ARG A 79 -8.22 -1.69 19.96
CA ARG A 79 -9.02 -2.46 20.91
C ARG A 79 -10.51 -2.49 20.55
N GLY A 80 -10.93 -1.69 19.58
CA GLY A 80 -12.31 -1.60 19.11
C GLY A 80 -12.47 -0.51 18.09
N ILE A 81 -13.64 -0.43 17.46
CA ILE A 81 -13.96 0.49 16.38
C ILE A 81 -15.16 1.34 16.76
N ASP A 82 -15.10 2.61 16.36
CA ASP A 82 -16.25 3.52 16.35
C ASP A 82 -16.67 3.83 14.90
N ALA A 83 -17.76 4.59 14.75
CA ALA A 83 -18.28 4.97 13.43
C ALA A 83 -17.26 5.78 12.60
N ARG A 84 -16.38 6.55 13.24
CA ARG A 84 -15.38 7.36 12.53
C ARG A 84 -14.30 6.48 11.90
N ILE A 85 -13.79 5.51 12.66
CA ILE A 85 -12.84 4.51 12.17
C ILE A 85 -13.49 3.68 11.05
N ALA A 86 -14.76 3.28 11.21
CA ALA A 86 -15.47 2.52 10.19
C ALA A 86 -15.63 3.31 8.86
N ILE A 87 -15.98 4.59 8.92
CA ILE A 87 -16.11 5.45 7.74
C ILE A 87 -14.72 5.69 7.09
N ALA A 88 -13.70 5.99 7.89
CA ALA A 88 -12.34 6.19 7.37
C ALA A 88 -11.80 4.92 6.73
N ASN A 89 -12.05 3.74 7.32
CA ASN A 89 -11.72 2.46 6.74
C ASN A 89 -12.47 2.22 5.42
N GLY A 90 -13.77 2.51 5.38
CA GLY A 90 -14.56 2.42 4.14
C GLY A 90 -13.98 3.27 3.01
N LEU A 91 -13.47 4.48 3.32
CA LEU A 91 -12.79 5.32 2.33
C LEU A 91 -11.48 4.69 1.85
N VAL A 92 -10.66 4.11 2.75
CA VAL A 92 -9.45 3.37 2.36
C VAL A 92 -9.81 2.25 1.38
N LEU A 93 -10.80 1.42 1.72
CA LEU A 93 -11.21 0.29 0.90
C LEU A 93 -11.74 0.73 -0.47
N LEU A 94 -12.56 1.80 -0.52
CA LEU A 94 -13.05 2.36 -1.78
C LEU A 94 -11.90 2.76 -2.70
N LEU A 95 -10.88 3.45 -2.17
CA LEU A 95 -9.75 3.91 -2.97
C LEU A 95 -8.82 2.75 -3.38
N ILE A 96 -8.66 1.73 -2.54
CA ILE A 96 -7.92 0.50 -2.91
C ILE A 96 -8.59 -0.22 -4.08
N MET A 97 -9.93 -0.31 -4.09
CA MET A 97 -10.66 -0.92 -5.20
C MET A 97 -10.52 -0.15 -6.52
N MET A 98 -10.13 1.13 -6.48
CA MET A 98 -9.86 1.92 -7.69
C MET A 98 -8.46 1.69 -8.27
N VAL A 99 -7.54 1.03 -7.57
CA VAL A 99 -6.15 0.84 -8.02
C VAL A 99 -6.02 0.16 -9.40
N PRO A 100 -6.85 -0.83 -9.79
CA PRO A 100 -6.76 -1.44 -11.12
C PRO A 100 -6.89 -0.42 -12.25
N PHE A 101 -7.75 0.59 -12.13
CA PHE A 101 -7.98 1.57 -13.18
C PHE A 101 -6.72 2.37 -13.59
N PRO A 102 -6.02 3.10 -12.69
CA PRO A 102 -4.78 3.79 -13.08
C PRO A 102 -3.63 2.83 -13.38
N THR A 103 -3.68 1.58 -12.88
CA THR A 103 -2.75 0.52 -13.29
C THR A 103 -2.90 0.21 -14.78
N ALA A 104 -4.13 0.02 -15.24
CA ALA A 104 -4.43 -0.19 -16.65
C ALA A 104 -4.01 1.01 -17.51
N LEU A 105 -4.22 2.25 -17.02
CA LEU A 105 -3.74 3.44 -17.73
C LEU A 105 -2.22 3.45 -17.89
N VAL A 106 -1.47 3.11 -16.85
CA VAL A 106 0.01 3.02 -16.96
C VAL A 106 0.40 1.92 -17.93
N ALA A 107 -0.24 0.74 -17.87
CA ALA A 107 0.03 -0.37 -18.78
C ALA A 107 -0.18 0.02 -20.25
N GLU A 108 -1.26 0.74 -20.56
CA GLU A 108 -1.65 1.13 -21.91
C GLU A 108 -0.79 2.29 -22.46
N TYR A 109 -0.48 3.29 -21.59
CA TYR A 109 0.07 4.57 -22.07
C TYR A 109 1.51 4.84 -21.67
N LEU A 110 2.21 3.95 -20.95
CA LEU A 110 3.57 4.17 -20.45
C LEU A 110 4.58 4.50 -21.56
N THR A 111 4.42 3.89 -22.73
CA THR A 111 5.30 4.09 -23.91
C THR A 111 4.74 5.07 -24.94
N SER A 112 3.63 5.75 -24.61
CA SER A 112 2.95 6.70 -25.48
C SER A 112 3.24 8.17 -25.11
N PRO A 113 2.88 9.14 -25.95
CA PRO A 113 2.93 10.57 -25.59
C PRO A 113 2.03 10.93 -24.39
N SER A 114 1.07 10.08 -24.02
CA SER A 114 0.16 10.27 -22.90
C SER A 114 0.69 9.69 -21.57
N ALA A 115 1.92 9.18 -21.54
CA ALA A 115 2.54 8.58 -20.35
C ALA A 115 2.49 9.50 -19.12
N SER A 116 2.71 10.81 -19.32
CA SER A 116 2.67 11.82 -18.24
C SER A 116 1.33 11.83 -17.52
N THR A 117 0.24 11.83 -18.30
CA THR A 117 -1.12 11.83 -17.74
C THR A 117 -1.41 10.53 -17.01
N ALA A 118 -1.06 9.37 -17.60
CA ALA A 118 -1.28 8.06 -16.99
C ALA A 118 -0.52 7.93 -15.66
N CYS A 119 0.76 8.31 -15.63
CA CYS A 119 1.57 8.26 -14.42
C CYS A 119 1.12 9.29 -13.36
N ALA A 120 0.63 10.48 -13.77
CA ALA A 120 0.08 11.47 -12.86
C ALA A 120 -1.23 10.97 -12.21
N VAL A 121 -2.14 10.35 -12.98
CA VAL A 121 -3.37 9.76 -12.44
C VAL A 121 -3.04 8.62 -11.47
N TYR A 122 -2.07 7.76 -11.81
CA TYR A 122 -1.60 6.68 -10.95
C TYR A 122 -1.09 7.22 -9.60
N SER A 123 -0.13 8.14 -9.63
CA SER A 123 0.45 8.70 -8.40
C SER A 123 -0.55 9.56 -7.60
N ALA A 124 -1.47 10.27 -8.27
CA ALA A 124 -2.53 11.04 -7.63
C ALA A 124 -3.51 10.14 -6.86
N LEU A 125 -3.85 8.95 -7.37
CA LEU A 125 -4.66 8.01 -6.60
C LEU A 125 -3.96 7.64 -5.30
N PHE A 126 -2.63 7.44 -5.29
CA PHE A 126 -1.91 7.10 -4.06
C PHE A 126 -1.78 8.27 -3.09
N ILE A 127 -1.89 9.52 -3.53
CA ILE A 127 -2.10 10.67 -2.63
C ILE A 127 -3.42 10.48 -1.86
N LEU A 128 -4.51 10.16 -2.57
CA LEU A 128 -5.82 9.96 -1.95
C LEU A 128 -5.82 8.75 -1.01
N VAL A 129 -5.25 7.62 -1.43
CA VAL A 129 -5.12 6.41 -0.60
C VAL A 129 -4.34 6.72 0.68
N ASN A 130 -3.19 7.39 0.56
CA ASN A 130 -2.37 7.75 1.71
C ASN A 130 -3.09 8.74 2.64
N ALA A 131 -3.80 9.73 2.09
CA ALA A 131 -4.63 10.64 2.88
C ALA A 131 -5.76 9.91 3.63
N ALA A 132 -6.37 8.89 3.01
CA ALA A 132 -7.36 8.05 3.68
C ALA A 132 -6.73 7.22 4.82
N PHE A 133 -5.52 6.68 4.66
CA PHE A 133 -4.78 6.04 5.74
C PHE A 133 -4.44 7.01 6.88
N ILE A 134 -4.07 8.25 6.56
CA ILE A 134 -3.87 9.30 7.58
C ILE A 134 -5.17 9.56 8.34
N LEU A 135 -6.29 9.67 7.63
CA LEU A 135 -7.60 9.87 8.25
C LEU A 135 -7.99 8.69 9.17
N LEU A 136 -7.76 7.46 8.71
CA LEU A 136 -7.98 6.24 9.48
C LEU A 136 -7.12 6.26 10.77
N TRP A 137 -5.83 6.50 10.62
CA TRP A 137 -4.89 6.54 11.74
C TRP A 137 -5.20 7.66 12.74
N HIS A 138 -5.51 8.84 12.23
CA HIS A 138 -5.95 9.97 13.08
C HIS A 138 -7.24 9.65 13.84
N SER A 139 -8.20 9.00 13.19
CA SER A 139 -9.44 8.59 13.85
C SER A 139 -9.20 7.60 14.98
N ALA A 140 -8.22 6.70 14.79
CA ALA A 140 -7.82 5.70 15.77
C ALA A 140 -7.04 6.29 16.95
N THR A 141 -6.14 7.23 16.68
CA THR A 141 -5.23 7.80 17.70
C THR A 141 -5.83 8.98 18.47
N LYS A 142 -6.86 9.63 17.91
CA LYS A 142 -7.53 10.77 18.55
C LYS A 142 -8.06 10.38 19.92
N ASN A 143 -7.52 11.02 20.95
CA ASN A 143 -7.84 10.80 22.36
C ASN A 143 -7.34 9.46 22.98
N GLY A 144 -6.54 8.66 22.30
CA GLY A 144 -5.96 7.40 22.80
C GLY A 144 -6.96 6.28 23.15
N ARG A 145 -8.27 6.53 23.00
CA ARG A 145 -9.35 5.65 23.52
C ARG A 145 -9.53 4.37 22.71
N MET A 146 -9.09 4.37 21.43
CA MET A 146 -9.28 3.23 20.53
C MET A 146 -8.02 2.38 20.39
N LEU A 147 -6.89 2.85 20.93
CA LEU A 147 -5.65 2.08 20.94
C LEU A 147 -5.61 1.12 22.14
N LYS A 148 -4.93 0.01 21.94
CA LYS A 148 -4.58 -0.93 23.02
C LYS A 148 -3.56 -0.27 23.95
N PRO A 149 -3.56 -0.61 25.26
CA PRO A 149 -2.63 -0.02 26.25
C PRO A 149 -1.14 -0.28 25.94
N GLU A 150 -0.86 -1.37 25.20
CA GLU A 150 0.51 -1.80 24.85
C GLU A 150 1.12 -0.96 23.72
N VAL A 151 0.34 -0.13 23.03
CA VAL A 151 0.81 0.70 21.92
C VAL A 151 1.50 1.94 22.47
N SER A 152 2.82 2.02 22.28
CA SER A 152 3.62 3.13 22.80
C SER A 152 3.41 4.43 21.99
N PRO A 153 3.56 5.61 22.63
CA PRO A 153 3.49 6.91 21.93
C PRO A 153 4.54 7.04 20.82
N GLU A 154 5.73 6.45 21.00
CA GLU A 154 6.81 6.46 20.03
C GLU A 154 6.39 5.71 18.76
N PHE A 155 5.70 4.57 18.93
CA PHE A 155 5.16 3.79 17.82
C PHE A 155 4.11 4.60 17.05
N VAL A 156 3.17 5.24 17.75
CA VAL A 156 2.14 6.11 17.15
C VAL A 156 2.79 7.22 16.34
N ASN A 157 3.82 7.88 16.89
CA ASN A 157 4.53 8.96 16.21
C ASN A 157 5.31 8.46 15.00
N SER A 158 5.90 7.26 15.07
CA SER A 158 6.62 6.64 13.96
C SER A 158 5.70 6.39 12.76
N ILE A 159 4.53 5.77 12.99
CA ILE A 159 3.54 5.55 11.93
C ILE A 159 3.07 6.88 11.35
N THR A 160 2.73 7.84 12.21
CA THR A 160 2.26 9.17 11.78
C THR A 160 3.29 9.86 10.88
N LYS A 161 4.56 9.88 11.30
CA LYS A 161 5.66 10.42 10.50
C LYS A 161 5.78 9.74 9.13
N THR A 162 5.75 8.41 9.11
CA THR A 162 5.88 7.62 7.89
C THR A 162 4.74 7.93 6.91
N LEU A 163 3.50 8.06 7.40
CA LEU A 163 2.34 8.44 6.59
C LEU A 163 2.52 9.83 5.94
N TYR A 164 2.99 10.84 6.69
CA TYR A 164 3.21 12.17 6.11
C TYR A 164 4.39 12.22 5.15
N ILE A 165 5.46 11.46 5.41
CA ILE A 165 6.57 11.31 4.45
C ILE A 165 6.05 10.69 3.15
N GLY A 166 5.26 9.60 3.23
CA GLY A 166 4.67 8.96 2.07
C GLY A 166 3.78 9.91 1.27
N LEU A 167 2.92 10.68 1.95
CA LEU A 167 2.08 11.69 1.30
C LEU A 167 2.91 12.71 0.51
N SER A 168 3.96 13.24 1.13
CA SER A 168 4.85 14.22 0.49
C SER A 168 5.53 13.63 -0.75
N VAL A 169 5.99 12.37 -0.67
CA VAL A 169 6.64 11.70 -1.79
C VAL A 169 5.66 11.43 -2.93
N TYR A 170 4.40 11.03 -2.65
CA TYR A 170 3.39 10.86 -3.71
C TYR A 170 3.03 12.19 -4.39
N VAL A 171 2.96 13.30 -3.63
CA VAL A 171 2.76 14.65 -4.22
C VAL A 171 3.92 15.00 -5.16
N ILE A 172 5.17 14.80 -4.73
CA ILE A 172 6.35 15.02 -5.57
C ILE A 172 6.32 14.12 -6.80
N ALA A 173 6.01 12.82 -6.64
CA ALA A 173 5.90 11.88 -7.75
C ALA A 173 4.85 12.32 -8.78
N THR A 174 3.71 12.85 -8.33
CA THR A 174 2.66 13.37 -9.21
C THR A 174 3.13 14.58 -10.02
N ILE A 175 3.89 15.50 -9.39
CA ILE A 175 4.47 16.66 -10.10
C ILE A 175 5.53 16.18 -11.10
N VAL A 176 6.41 15.28 -10.68
CA VAL A 176 7.46 14.70 -11.53
C VAL A 176 6.89 13.94 -12.72
N ALA A 177 5.69 13.34 -12.60
CA ALA A 177 5.04 12.62 -13.70
C ALA A 177 4.84 13.46 -14.96
N PHE A 178 4.62 14.77 -14.82
CA PHE A 178 4.45 15.68 -15.95
C PHE A 178 5.74 15.98 -16.70
N LEU A 179 6.90 15.79 -16.05
CA LEU A 179 8.22 16.05 -16.64
C LEU A 179 8.92 14.75 -17.06
N LEU A 180 8.90 13.77 -16.19
CA LEU A 180 9.61 12.49 -16.30
C LEU A 180 8.70 11.32 -15.82
N PRO A 181 7.78 10.83 -16.68
CA PRO A 181 6.79 9.81 -16.28
C PRO A 181 7.43 8.55 -15.68
N ALA A 182 8.49 8.03 -16.31
CA ALA A 182 9.20 6.84 -15.81
C ALA A 182 9.80 7.06 -14.41
N LEU A 183 10.36 8.26 -14.15
CA LEU A 183 10.90 8.61 -12.84
C LEU A 183 9.80 8.65 -11.77
N SER A 184 8.61 9.14 -12.10
CA SER A 184 7.46 9.13 -11.19
C SER A 184 7.13 7.71 -10.71
N ILE A 185 7.07 6.75 -11.63
CA ILE A 185 6.82 5.33 -11.28
C ILE A 185 7.96 4.77 -10.41
N LEU A 186 9.22 5.08 -10.73
CA LEU A 186 10.36 4.67 -9.89
C LEU A 186 10.27 5.25 -8.48
N VAL A 187 9.88 6.52 -8.32
CA VAL A 187 9.68 7.15 -7.01
C VAL A 187 8.55 6.49 -6.24
N CYS A 188 7.42 6.19 -6.90
CA CYS A 188 6.33 5.44 -6.28
C CYS A 188 6.78 4.04 -5.83
N SER A 189 7.60 3.36 -6.64
CA SER A 189 8.14 2.03 -6.32
C SER A 189 9.15 2.08 -5.17
N ALA A 190 9.96 3.14 -5.08
CA ALA A 190 10.91 3.33 -3.98
C ALA A 190 10.21 3.42 -2.61
N LEU A 191 8.95 3.89 -2.57
CA LEU A 191 8.13 3.89 -1.35
C LEU A 191 7.85 2.47 -0.81
N TRP A 192 8.01 1.41 -1.60
CA TRP A 192 7.90 0.04 -1.10
C TRP A 192 8.92 -0.26 0.02
N ILE A 193 10.11 0.35 -0.07
CA ILE A 193 11.13 0.21 0.98
C ILE A 193 10.63 0.87 2.28
N LEU A 194 10.05 2.07 2.18
CA LEU A 194 9.51 2.80 3.33
C LEU A 194 8.35 2.04 3.99
N TRP A 195 7.35 1.68 3.19
CA TRP A 195 6.14 0.99 3.64
C TRP A 195 6.40 -0.45 4.05
N GLY A 196 7.27 -1.15 3.31
CA GLY A 196 7.69 -2.52 3.63
C GLY A 196 8.43 -2.59 4.95
N ARG A 197 9.34 -1.65 5.23
CA ARG A 197 10.01 -1.57 6.53
C ARG A 197 9.03 -1.33 7.68
N MET A 198 8.06 -0.43 7.50
CA MET A 198 7.03 -0.19 8.49
C MET A 198 6.23 -1.46 8.78
N ALA A 199 5.80 -2.17 7.74
CA ALA A 199 5.07 -3.42 7.87
C ALA A 199 5.92 -4.52 8.51
N PHE A 200 7.15 -4.74 8.01
CA PHE A 200 7.99 -5.88 8.40
C PHE A 200 8.49 -5.80 9.84
N VAL A 201 8.90 -4.62 10.31
CA VAL A 201 9.37 -4.40 11.69
C VAL A 201 8.30 -4.75 12.72
N HIS A 202 7.02 -4.63 12.36
CA HIS A 202 5.89 -4.83 13.27
C HIS A 202 5.12 -6.12 13.02
N PHE A 203 5.37 -6.80 11.89
CA PHE A 203 4.76 -8.09 11.56
C PHE A 203 5.53 -9.27 12.17
N VAL A 204 6.85 -9.13 12.35
CA VAL A 204 7.70 -10.15 12.96
C VAL A 204 7.65 -10.01 14.48
N PRO A 205 7.19 -11.02 15.23
CA PRO A 205 7.23 -11.00 16.69
C PRO A 205 8.69 -10.82 17.14
N ARG A 206 8.95 -9.82 17.97
CA ARG A 206 10.25 -9.67 18.62
C ARG A 206 10.50 -10.94 19.46
N ASN A 207 11.60 -11.65 19.18
CA ASN A 207 11.96 -12.84 19.93
C ASN A 207 12.39 -12.41 21.35
N PRO A 208 11.73 -12.87 22.42
CA PRO A 208 12.08 -12.47 23.79
C PRO A 208 13.53 -12.77 24.19
N LYS A 209 14.22 -13.62 23.42
CA LYS A 209 15.63 -13.97 23.65
C LYS A 209 16.65 -12.90 23.24
N ASP A 210 16.23 -11.90 22.47
CA ASP A 210 17.14 -10.81 22.07
C ASP A 210 17.28 -9.73 23.16
N ASP A 211 16.31 -9.63 24.07
CA ASP A 211 16.34 -8.67 25.18
C ASP A 211 17.27 -9.12 26.34
N THR A 212 17.59 -10.42 26.42
CA THR A 212 18.46 -10.96 27.49
C THR A 212 19.96 -10.82 27.21
N LYS A 213 20.36 -10.60 25.96
CA LYS A 213 21.80 -10.41 25.62
C LYS A 213 22.35 -9.02 25.97
N GLY A 214 21.50 -8.04 26.24
CA GLY A 214 21.90 -6.69 26.64
C GLY A 214 22.13 -6.49 28.16
N SER A 215 21.68 -7.46 28.99
CA SER A 215 21.76 -7.32 30.46
C SER A 215 22.89 -8.10 31.13
N GLU A 216 23.69 -8.87 30.37
CA GLU A 216 24.80 -9.68 30.93
C GLU A 216 26.16 -8.98 30.89
N ILE A 217 26.25 -7.70 30.55
CA ILE A 217 27.48 -6.93 30.77
C ILE A 217 27.40 -6.31 32.17
N GLY A 218 27.59 -7.15 33.16
CA GLY A 218 27.82 -6.73 34.55
C GLY A 218 29.17 -6.05 34.69
N PRO A 219 29.34 -5.17 35.70
CA PRO A 219 30.57 -4.42 35.90
C PRO A 219 31.71 -5.41 36.27
N HIS A 220 32.80 -5.39 35.50
CA HIS A 220 34.07 -5.95 35.92
C HIS A 220 34.57 -5.12 37.10
N GLU A 221 34.46 -5.67 38.28
CA GLU A 221 35.24 -5.23 39.44
C GLU A 221 36.73 -5.52 39.17
N GLY A 222 37.52 -4.49 39.31
CA GLY A 222 38.97 -4.50 39.30
C GLY A 222 39.45 -3.26 40.05
#